data_62154a9997e6ad3ea4a421508467828a
#
_entry.id   62154a9997e6ad3ea4a421508467828a
#
_cell.length_a   1.000
_cell.length_b   1.000
_cell.length_c   1.000
_cell.angle_alpha   90.00
_cell.angle_beta   90.00
_cell.angle_gamma   90.00
#
_symmetry.space_group_name_H-M   'P 1'
#
loop_
_entity.id
_entity.type
_entity.pdbx_description
1 polymer ?
#
loop_
_entity_poly.entity_id
_entity_poly.type
_entity_poly.pdbx_seq_one_letter_code
_entity_poly.pdbx_strand_id
1 'polypeptide(L)'
;MRRFFFIALILLFATSSMTIFAMEETKSEPTAAKQVPDIEHPIKNPKMYSETMICPNCGMMINMWARTRHAFHHPEGDFTTCSIHCLADKIESSGTEASNVQVALYTDPAKMIPADEASYVIGSTAPGTMTMKSKIAFVDRASAEEFASSYGGQVVDFQVALAEAKMELSDSRMMIDKKRKATGKIKEPAEKDVCTVCGMPPAKHPRHNCQILAMDDSTLHFCSTQCMVNFNTEQSKYMKEPVKTKMAWVTLYSDGMYESAVGSYYVVGSQINGPMGMEAIPFKFKNNAEEFVRVNGGKIVSFQELMPTLIMK
;
A
#
# COMPACT_ATOMS: atom_id res chain seq x y z
N MET A 1 -91.77 21.13 -16.82
CA MET A 1 -92.26 20.06 -17.65
C MET A 1 -91.11 19.59 -18.56
N ARG A 2 -90.23 18.69 -18.13
CA ARG A 2 -89.28 17.93 -18.99
C ARG A 2 -88.95 16.61 -18.28
N ARG A 3 -89.39 15.51 -18.88
CA ARG A 3 -89.19 14.17 -18.48
C ARG A 3 -87.70 13.74 -18.75
N PHE A 4 -86.98 13.26 -17.77
CA PHE A 4 -85.73 12.64 -18.01
C PHE A 4 -85.89 11.13 -17.99
N PHE A 5 -85.56 10.50 -19.11
CA PHE A 5 -85.44 9.05 -19.28
C PHE A 5 -84.09 8.57 -18.68
N PHE A 6 -84.17 7.62 -17.72
CA PHE A 6 -83.02 6.88 -17.28
C PHE A 6 -82.85 5.60 -18.13
N ILE A 7 -81.79 5.54 -18.89
CA ILE A 7 -81.32 4.32 -19.57
C ILE A 7 -80.33 3.62 -18.65
N ALA A 8 -80.70 2.43 -18.13
CA ALA A 8 -79.85 1.56 -17.35
C ALA A 8 -78.90 0.76 -18.33
N LEU A 9 -77.65 1.00 -18.28
CA LEU A 9 -76.66 0.26 -19.03
C LEU A 9 -76.13 -0.88 -18.10
N ILE A 10 -76.47 -2.14 -18.41
CA ILE A 10 -76.01 -3.30 -17.74
C ILE A 10 -74.60 -3.64 -18.29
N LEU A 11 -73.54 -3.44 -17.50
CA LEU A 11 -72.17 -3.88 -17.80
C LEU A 11 -72.00 -5.29 -17.26
N LEU A 12 -71.84 -6.25 -18.19
CA LEU A 12 -71.38 -7.60 -17.87
C LEU A 12 -69.88 -7.55 -17.54
N PHE A 13 -69.53 -7.83 -16.31
CA PHE A 13 -68.14 -8.09 -15.92
C PHE A 13 -67.80 -9.57 -16.22
N ALA A 14 -66.98 -9.77 -17.26
CA ALA A 14 -66.32 -11.04 -17.47
C ALA A 14 -65.14 -11.17 -16.47
N THR A 15 -65.23 -12.04 -15.50
CA THR A 15 -64.15 -12.36 -14.58
C THR A 15 -63.15 -13.29 -15.29
N SER A 16 -62.08 -12.71 -15.78
CA SER A 16 -60.91 -13.46 -16.22
C SER A 16 -60.07 -13.82 -15.01
N SER A 17 -60.05 -15.10 -14.66
CA SER A 17 -59.18 -15.65 -13.61
C SER A 17 -57.74 -15.64 -14.10
N MET A 18 -56.99 -14.64 -13.67
CA MET A 18 -55.52 -14.54 -13.88
C MET A 18 -54.86 -15.37 -12.76
N THR A 19 -54.46 -16.60 -13.08
CA THR A 19 -53.61 -17.41 -12.20
C THR A 19 -52.26 -16.73 -12.11
N ILE A 20 -51.99 -16.08 -10.98
CA ILE A 20 -50.68 -15.57 -10.61
C ILE A 20 -49.81 -16.77 -10.26
N PHE A 21 -48.88 -17.11 -11.17
CA PHE A 21 -47.75 -17.99 -10.83
C PHE A 21 -46.85 -17.23 -9.88
N ALA A 22 -46.92 -17.55 -8.59
CA ALA A 22 -45.96 -17.12 -7.61
C ALA A 22 -44.59 -17.78 -7.98
N MET A 23 -43.68 -17.01 -8.55
CA MET A 23 -42.27 -17.40 -8.60
C MET A 23 -41.75 -17.32 -7.16
N GLU A 24 -41.56 -18.48 -6.58
CA GLU A 24 -40.87 -18.66 -5.32
C GLU A 24 -39.40 -18.25 -5.55
N GLU A 25 -39.06 -17.01 -5.17
CA GLU A 25 -37.67 -16.58 -5.05
C GLU A 25 -37.02 -17.45 -3.95
N THR A 26 -36.31 -18.48 -4.38
CA THR A 26 -35.37 -19.16 -3.49
C THR A 26 -34.29 -18.14 -3.11
N LYS A 27 -34.46 -17.47 -1.96
CA LYS A 27 -33.38 -16.79 -1.26
C LYS A 27 -32.34 -17.85 -0.93
N SER A 28 -31.28 -17.94 -1.78
CA SER A 28 -30.07 -18.60 -1.38
C SER A 28 -29.50 -17.81 -0.21
N GLU A 29 -29.54 -18.38 1.00
CA GLU A 29 -28.77 -17.87 2.13
C GLU A 29 -27.31 -17.67 1.68
N PRO A 30 -26.68 -16.54 2.01
CA PRO A 30 -25.27 -16.36 1.70
C PRO A 30 -24.49 -17.43 2.46
N THR A 31 -23.94 -18.40 1.74
CA THR A 31 -23.03 -19.40 2.29
C THR A 31 -21.94 -18.65 3.02
N ALA A 32 -21.83 -18.84 4.34
CA ALA A 32 -20.78 -18.19 5.14
C ALA A 32 -19.43 -18.43 4.46
N ALA A 33 -18.77 -17.35 4.06
CA ALA A 33 -17.48 -17.42 3.37
C ALA A 33 -16.52 -18.26 4.23
N LYS A 34 -16.05 -19.39 3.70
CA LYS A 34 -15.04 -20.20 4.37
C LYS A 34 -13.85 -19.32 4.71
N GLN A 35 -13.48 -19.25 5.98
CA GLN A 35 -12.23 -18.58 6.37
C GLN A 35 -11.06 -19.36 5.77
N VAL A 36 -10.14 -18.63 5.13
CA VAL A 36 -8.87 -19.19 4.67
C VAL A 36 -8.17 -19.80 5.88
N PRO A 37 -7.71 -21.07 5.83
CA PRO A 37 -6.98 -21.67 6.94
C PRO A 37 -5.89 -20.72 7.42
N ASP A 38 -5.73 -20.63 8.73
CA ASP A 38 -4.63 -19.88 9.35
C ASP A 38 -3.35 -20.66 9.05
N ILE A 39 -2.85 -20.48 7.82
CA ILE A 39 -1.64 -21.12 7.35
C ILE A 39 -0.53 -20.53 8.21
N GLU A 40 0.13 -21.37 8.97
CA GLU A 40 1.15 -21.02 9.94
C GLU A 40 2.11 -19.96 9.37
N HIS A 41 2.15 -18.79 10.00
CA HIS A 41 2.92 -17.66 9.50
C HIS A 41 4.41 -18.02 9.48
N PRO A 42 5.16 -17.81 8.37
CA PRO A 42 6.57 -18.21 8.25
C PRO A 42 7.49 -17.61 9.32
N ILE A 43 7.08 -16.56 10.02
CA ILE A 43 7.79 -15.98 11.18
C ILE A 43 8.08 -17.02 12.28
N LYS A 44 7.26 -18.07 12.42
CA LYS A 44 7.51 -19.13 13.41
C LYS A 44 8.73 -20.00 13.05
N ASN A 45 9.31 -19.85 11.85
CA ASN A 45 10.52 -20.53 11.46
C ASN A 45 11.64 -19.56 11.09
N PRO A 46 12.31 -18.91 12.07
CA PRO A 46 13.34 -17.89 11.83
C PRO A 46 14.55 -18.39 11.02
N LYS A 47 14.72 -19.70 10.87
CA LYS A 47 15.80 -20.28 10.05
C LYS A 47 15.55 -20.15 8.54
N MET A 48 14.32 -19.87 8.11
CA MET A 48 13.97 -19.78 6.69
C MET A 48 14.30 -18.41 6.08
N TYR A 49 14.46 -17.38 6.93
CA TYR A 49 14.79 -16.01 6.53
C TYR A 49 15.82 -15.46 7.50
N SER A 50 17.09 -15.62 7.16
CA SER A 50 18.22 -15.27 8.03
C SER A 50 18.41 -13.77 8.27
N GLU A 51 17.71 -12.91 7.51
CA GLU A 51 17.81 -11.45 7.60
C GLU A 51 16.45 -10.81 7.65
N THR A 52 16.33 -9.75 8.45
CA THR A 52 15.15 -8.89 8.46
C THR A 52 15.16 -8.06 7.17
N MET A 53 14.51 -8.58 6.13
CA MET A 53 14.36 -7.84 4.88
C MET A 53 13.22 -6.83 5.01
N ILE A 54 13.52 -5.58 4.70
CA ILE A 54 12.53 -4.50 4.66
C ILE A 54 12.14 -4.24 3.22
N CYS A 55 10.84 -4.14 2.96
CA CYS A 55 10.34 -3.76 1.66
C CYS A 55 10.85 -2.35 1.30
N PRO A 56 11.66 -2.19 0.23
CA PRO A 56 12.26 -0.91 -0.11
C PRO A 56 11.24 0.12 -0.59
N ASN A 57 10.02 -0.32 -0.86
CA ASN A 57 8.94 0.57 -1.30
C ASN A 57 8.07 1.09 -0.13
N CYS A 58 7.64 0.22 0.77
CA CYS A 58 6.70 0.59 1.83
C CYS A 58 7.24 0.49 3.26
N GLY A 59 8.46 0.00 3.46
CA GLY A 59 9.10 -0.12 4.77
C GLY A 59 8.62 -1.28 5.64
N MET A 60 7.72 -2.17 5.14
CA MET A 60 7.26 -3.32 5.92
C MET A 60 8.28 -4.46 5.91
N MET A 61 8.33 -5.23 6.99
CA MET A 61 9.15 -6.45 7.07
C MET A 61 8.63 -7.51 6.10
N ILE A 62 9.43 -7.90 5.11
CA ILE A 62 9.03 -8.84 4.04
C ILE A 62 8.73 -10.23 4.58
N ASN A 63 9.48 -10.68 5.58
CA ASN A 63 9.28 -11.99 6.20
C ASN A 63 7.88 -12.14 6.84
N MET A 64 7.25 -11.05 7.29
CA MET A 64 5.84 -11.07 7.73
C MET A 64 4.85 -11.28 6.56
N TRP A 65 5.27 -11.00 5.34
CA TRP A 65 4.44 -11.02 4.13
C TRP A 65 5.03 -11.94 3.06
N ALA A 66 5.80 -12.94 3.49
CA ALA A 66 6.58 -13.80 2.61
C ALA A 66 5.75 -14.49 1.52
N ARG A 67 4.45 -14.74 1.76
CA ARG A 67 3.53 -15.43 0.83
C ARG A 67 3.12 -14.59 -0.38
N THR A 68 3.38 -13.30 -0.34
CA THR A 68 3.00 -12.37 -1.41
C THR A 68 4.20 -11.60 -1.94
N ARG A 69 5.42 -11.95 -1.47
CA ARG A 69 6.63 -11.26 -1.89
C ARG A 69 6.95 -11.49 -3.36
N HIS A 70 7.52 -10.46 -3.97
CA HIS A 70 8.06 -10.49 -5.32
C HIS A 70 9.51 -10.03 -5.30
N ALA A 71 10.38 -10.74 -6.02
CA ALA A 71 11.75 -10.30 -6.28
C ALA A 71 11.90 -9.99 -7.78
N PHE A 72 12.66 -8.97 -8.11
CA PHE A 72 12.81 -8.53 -9.50
C PHE A 72 14.09 -7.71 -9.72
N HIS A 73 14.54 -7.69 -10.95
CA HIS A 73 15.59 -6.80 -11.40
C HIS A 73 15.00 -5.48 -11.91
N HIS A 74 15.62 -4.36 -11.52
CA HIS A 74 15.28 -3.01 -11.95
C HIS A 74 16.57 -2.24 -12.24
N PRO A 75 16.60 -1.23 -13.13
CA PRO A 75 17.82 -0.45 -13.39
C PRO A 75 18.47 0.21 -12.16
N GLU A 76 17.71 0.42 -11.11
CA GLU A 76 18.20 0.94 -9.82
C GLU A 76 18.75 -0.17 -8.89
N GLY A 77 18.71 -1.45 -9.29
CA GLY A 77 19.21 -2.60 -8.53
C GLY A 77 18.22 -3.75 -8.43
N ASP A 78 18.59 -4.76 -7.68
CA ASP A 78 17.73 -5.92 -7.38
C ASP A 78 16.86 -5.63 -6.17
N PHE A 79 15.56 -5.86 -6.31
CA PHE A 79 14.59 -5.55 -5.27
C PHE A 79 13.80 -6.80 -4.85
N THR A 80 13.47 -6.85 -3.56
CA THR A 80 12.43 -7.74 -3.05
C THR A 80 11.36 -6.90 -2.35
N THR A 81 10.11 -7.05 -2.75
CA THR A 81 8.95 -6.33 -2.20
C THR A 81 8.00 -7.27 -1.48
N CYS A 82 7.18 -6.73 -0.57
CA CYS A 82 6.23 -7.52 0.22
C CYS A 82 5.02 -8.02 -0.59
N SER A 83 4.76 -7.45 -1.76
CA SER A 83 3.60 -7.82 -2.60
C SER A 83 3.72 -7.31 -4.03
N ILE A 84 2.86 -7.79 -4.91
CA ILE A 84 2.69 -7.28 -6.28
C ILE A 84 2.27 -5.79 -6.29
N HIS A 85 1.55 -5.31 -5.25
CA HIS A 85 1.23 -3.89 -5.10
C HIS A 85 2.52 -3.05 -5.01
N CYS A 86 3.48 -3.47 -4.19
CA CYS A 86 4.75 -2.75 -4.05
C CYS A 86 5.66 -2.89 -5.27
N LEU A 87 5.57 -3.99 -6.04
CA LEU A 87 6.19 -4.12 -7.35
C LEU A 87 5.58 -3.10 -8.33
N ALA A 88 4.25 -3.09 -8.46
CA ALA A 88 3.53 -2.16 -9.31
C ALA A 88 3.84 -0.69 -8.96
N ASP A 89 3.85 -0.37 -7.67
CA ASP A 89 4.15 0.96 -7.17
C ASP A 89 5.61 1.39 -7.46
N LYS A 90 6.57 0.44 -7.42
CA LYS A 90 7.97 0.72 -7.82
C LYS A 90 8.07 1.00 -9.31
N ILE A 91 7.43 0.21 -10.15
CA ILE A 91 7.38 0.42 -11.60
C ILE A 91 6.79 1.80 -11.92
N GLU A 92 5.61 2.11 -11.39
CA GLU A 92 4.94 3.38 -11.64
C GLU A 92 5.70 4.58 -11.07
N SER A 93 6.27 4.44 -9.86
CA SER A 93 7.01 5.55 -9.24
C SER A 93 8.34 5.85 -9.90
N SER A 94 9.01 4.85 -10.48
CA SER A 94 10.27 5.02 -11.20
C SER A 94 10.07 5.38 -12.69
N GLY A 95 8.90 5.04 -13.26
CA GLY A 95 8.64 5.10 -14.69
C GLY A 95 9.44 4.07 -15.50
N THR A 96 9.90 2.99 -14.86
CA THR A 96 10.76 1.96 -15.48
C THR A 96 10.24 0.57 -15.15
N GLU A 97 10.15 -0.28 -16.16
CA GLU A 97 9.66 -1.66 -15.99
C GLU A 97 10.65 -2.54 -15.22
N ALA A 98 10.11 -3.51 -14.52
CA ALA A 98 10.87 -4.58 -13.85
C ALA A 98 11.07 -5.76 -14.79
N SER A 99 12.17 -6.49 -14.58
CA SER A 99 12.47 -7.71 -15.32
C SER A 99 12.84 -8.86 -14.38
N ASN A 100 12.83 -10.10 -14.87
CA ASN A 100 13.14 -11.31 -14.10
C ASN A 100 12.31 -11.41 -12.80
N VAL A 101 11.02 -11.09 -12.90
CA VAL A 101 10.13 -11.09 -11.75
C VAL A 101 9.91 -12.51 -11.24
N GLN A 102 10.19 -12.72 -9.97
CA GLN A 102 9.93 -13.95 -9.22
C GLN A 102 8.85 -13.70 -8.18
N VAL A 103 8.00 -14.69 -7.93
CA VAL A 103 6.95 -14.62 -6.92
C VAL A 103 7.02 -15.79 -5.96
N ALA A 104 6.78 -15.55 -4.68
CA ALA A 104 6.64 -16.60 -3.68
C ALA A 104 5.28 -17.30 -3.82
N LEU A 105 5.27 -18.63 -3.71
CA LEU A 105 4.02 -19.39 -3.71
C LEU A 105 3.25 -19.17 -2.40
N TYR A 106 1.94 -18.99 -2.51
CA TYR A 106 1.09 -18.76 -1.34
C TYR A 106 1.10 -19.94 -0.37
N THR A 107 1.11 -21.16 -0.87
CA THR A 107 1.12 -22.41 -0.09
C THR A 107 2.50 -22.79 0.42
N ASP A 108 3.57 -22.36 -0.28
CA ASP A 108 4.97 -22.60 0.08
C ASP A 108 5.80 -21.34 -0.13
N PRO A 109 5.82 -20.39 0.82
CA PRO A 109 6.50 -19.12 0.65
C PRO A 109 8.02 -19.23 0.60
N ALA A 110 8.60 -20.38 0.90
CA ALA A 110 10.04 -20.62 0.70
C ALA A 110 10.39 -20.79 -0.78
N LYS A 111 9.43 -21.27 -1.59
CA LYS A 111 9.60 -21.48 -3.02
C LYS A 111 9.22 -20.23 -3.80
N MET A 112 10.13 -19.77 -4.63
CA MET A 112 9.88 -18.71 -5.62
C MET A 112 9.98 -19.30 -7.02
N ILE A 113 9.10 -18.83 -7.91
CA ILE A 113 9.08 -19.20 -9.32
C ILE A 113 9.00 -17.94 -10.19
N PRO A 114 9.34 -18.02 -11.49
CA PRO A 114 9.07 -16.93 -12.41
C PRO A 114 7.60 -16.51 -12.35
N ALA A 115 7.33 -15.21 -12.23
CA ALA A 115 5.97 -14.71 -12.08
C ALA A 115 5.08 -15.04 -13.30
N ASP A 116 5.67 -15.07 -14.49
CA ASP A 116 4.97 -15.41 -15.74
C ASP A 116 4.58 -16.91 -15.83
N GLU A 117 5.21 -17.78 -15.05
CA GLU A 117 4.85 -19.19 -14.91
C GLU A 117 3.79 -19.45 -13.84
N ALA A 118 3.58 -18.48 -12.94
CA ALA A 118 2.62 -18.58 -11.85
C ALA A 118 1.18 -18.31 -12.31
N SER A 119 0.23 -18.97 -11.65
CA SER A 119 -1.19 -18.65 -11.75
C SER A 119 -1.63 -17.85 -10.52
N TYR A 120 -2.29 -16.72 -10.73
CA TYR A 120 -2.72 -15.82 -9.64
C TYR A 120 -4.21 -15.98 -9.36
N VAL A 121 -4.58 -15.87 -8.07
CA VAL A 121 -5.97 -15.70 -7.63
C VAL A 121 -6.15 -14.29 -7.12
N ILE A 122 -7.07 -13.54 -7.73
CA ILE A 122 -7.41 -12.17 -7.36
C ILE A 122 -8.77 -12.14 -6.65
N GLY A 123 -8.86 -11.43 -5.51
CA GLY A 123 -10.12 -11.14 -4.85
C GLY A 123 -10.75 -12.32 -4.11
N SER A 124 -9.95 -13.27 -3.65
CA SER A 124 -10.38 -14.32 -2.73
C SER A 124 -10.63 -13.78 -1.32
N THR A 125 -11.15 -14.64 -0.43
CA THR A 125 -11.32 -14.31 1.00
C THR A 125 -9.98 -14.19 1.76
N ALA A 126 -8.85 -14.55 1.14
CA ALA A 126 -7.53 -14.30 1.70
C ALA A 126 -7.30 -12.79 1.83
N PRO A 127 -6.67 -12.33 2.93
CA PRO A 127 -6.40 -10.91 3.10
C PRO A 127 -5.40 -10.39 2.04
N GLY A 128 -5.69 -9.22 1.47
CA GLY A 128 -4.78 -8.54 0.58
C GLY A 128 -3.57 -7.94 1.31
N THR A 129 -2.42 -7.94 0.66
CA THR A 129 -1.20 -7.29 1.16
C THR A 129 -1.06 -5.93 0.46
N MET A 130 -1.16 -4.85 1.22
CA MET A 130 -1.15 -3.45 0.74
C MET A 130 -2.34 -3.06 -0.15
N THR A 131 -3.37 -3.90 -0.27
CA THR A 131 -4.57 -3.69 -1.09
C THR A 131 -5.76 -4.38 -0.43
N MET A 132 -6.99 -4.02 -0.81
CA MET A 132 -8.20 -4.69 -0.33
C MET A 132 -8.41 -6.04 -1.02
N LYS A 133 -8.10 -6.12 -2.31
CA LYS A 133 -8.20 -7.37 -3.06
C LYS A 133 -6.93 -8.19 -2.88
N SER A 134 -7.05 -9.44 -2.48
CA SER A 134 -5.93 -10.38 -2.47
C SER A 134 -5.40 -10.60 -3.90
N LYS A 135 -4.08 -10.75 -4.02
CA LYS A 135 -3.40 -11.18 -5.24
C LYS A 135 -2.30 -12.15 -4.80
N ILE A 136 -2.58 -13.43 -4.97
CA ILE A 136 -1.76 -14.53 -4.45
C ILE A 136 -1.43 -15.52 -5.56
N ALA A 137 -0.21 -16.08 -5.52
CA ALA A 137 0.34 -16.91 -6.59
C ALA A 137 0.40 -18.38 -6.21
N PHE A 138 0.14 -19.23 -7.21
CA PHE A 138 0.20 -20.69 -7.15
C PHE A 138 1.11 -21.22 -8.25
N VAL A 139 1.62 -22.45 -8.04
CA VAL A 139 2.58 -23.07 -8.94
C VAL A 139 1.99 -23.34 -10.33
N ASP A 140 0.69 -23.59 -10.40
CA ASP A 140 -0.03 -23.91 -11.64
C ASP A 140 -1.50 -23.50 -11.56
N ARG A 141 -2.18 -23.57 -12.69
CA ARG A 141 -3.57 -23.18 -12.82
C ARG A 141 -4.51 -24.10 -12.04
N ALA A 142 -4.23 -25.40 -11.96
CA ALA A 142 -5.08 -26.35 -11.25
C ALA A 142 -5.13 -26.04 -9.75
N SER A 143 -3.96 -25.77 -9.12
CA SER A 143 -3.87 -25.35 -7.71
C SER A 143 -4.58 -24.01 -7.45
N ALA A 144 -4.49 -23.07 -8.39
CA ALA A 144 -5.19 -21.78 -8.31
C ALA A 144 -6.72 -21.96 -8.41
N GLU A 145 -7.21 -22.81 -9.31
CA GLU A 145 -8.64 -23.09 -9.47
C GLU A 145 -9.22 -23.85 -8.26
N GLU A 146 -8.48 -24.80 -7.70
CA GLU A 146 -8.86 -25.48 -6.46
C GLU A 146 -9.02 -24.50 -5.31
N PHE A 147 -8.05 -23.59 -5.14
CA PHE A 147 -8.12 -22.54 -4.13
C PHE A 147 -9.30 -21.60 -4.38
N ALA A 148 -9.47 -21.11 -5.62
CA ALA A 148 -10.55 -20.20 -5.99
C ALA A 148 -11.94 -20.84 -5.80
N SER A 149 -12.10 -22.14 -6.04
CA SER A 149 -13.35 -22.87 -5.80
C SER A 149 -13.75 -22.89 -4.32
N SER A 150 -12.77 -22.90 -3.41
CA SER A 150 -12.96 -22.95 -1.96
C SER A 150 -13.08 -21.58 -1.31
N TYR A 151 -12.35 -20.59 -1.80
CA TYR A 151 -12.17 -19.28 -1.16
C TYR A 151 -12.57 -18.10 -2.06
N GLY A 152 -13.13 -18.36 -3.22
CA GLY A 152 -13.50 -17.33 -4.18
C GLY A 152 -12.30 -16.71 -4.89
N GLY A 153 -12.60 -15.73 -5.72
CA GLY A 153 -11.62 -15.02 -6.53
C GLY A 153 -11.60 -15.50 -7.97
N GLN A 154 -10.80 -14.83 -8.78
CA GLN A 154 -10.62 -15.10 -10.21
C GLN A 154 -9.19 -15.55 -10.47
N VAL A 155 -9.04 -16.64 -11.23
CA VAL A 155 -7.73 -17.13 -11.67
C VAL A 155 -7.29 -16.36 -12.92
N VAL A 156 -6.11 -15.77 -12.85
CA VAL A 156 -5.52 -14.94 -13.92
C VAL A 156 -4.02 -15.22 -14.05
N ASP A 157 -3.40 -14.71 -15.11
CA ASP A 157 -1.95 -14.68 -15.26
C ASP A 157 -1.31 -13.47 -14.52
N PHE A 158 0.03 -13.45 -14.50
CA PHE A 158 0.80 -12.40 -13.88
C PHE A 158 0.52 -11.00 -14.47
N GLN A 159 0.40 -10.90 -15.80
CA GLN A 159 0.23 -9.60 -16.47
C GLN A 159 -1.11 -8.98 -16.10
N VAL A 160 -2.18 -9.77 -16.02
CA VAL A 160 -3.49 -9.32 -15.55
C VAL A 160 -3.43 -8.93 -14.07
N ALA A 161 -2.75 -9.73 -13.23
CA ALA A 161 -2.59 -9.41 -11.81
C ALA A 161 -1.79 -8.12 -11.58
N LEU A 162 -0.75 -7.88 -12.38
CA LEU A 162 0.06 -6.67 -12.32
C LEU A 162 -0.72 -5.44 -12.80
N ALA A 163 -1.47 -5.57 -13.91
CA ALA A 163 -2.32 -4.50 -14.41
C ALA A 163 -3.39 -4.08 -13.38
N GLU A 164 -4.04 -5.06 -12.73
CA GLU A 164 -5.00 -4.80 -11.66
C GLU A 164 -4.32 -4.12 -10.46
N ALA A 165 -3.09 -4.52 -10.10
CA ALA A 165 -2.34 -3.87 -9.04
C ALA A 165 -2.00 -2.42 -9.38
N LYS A 166 -1.61 -2.11 -10.63
CA LYS A 166 -1.35 -0.75 -11.12
C LYS A 166 -2.62 0.12 -11.07
N MET A 167 -3.76 -0.39 -11.50
CA MET A 167 -5.04 0.35 -11.47
C MET A 167 -5.49 0.72 -10.03
N GLU A 168 -5.21 -0.14 -9.07
CA GLU A 168 -5.60 0.09 -7.67
C GLU A 168 -4.66 1.02 -6.89
N LEU A 169 -3.55 1.49 -7.47
CA LEU A 169 -2.52 2.23 -6.70
C LEU A 169 -3.06 3.50 -6.05
N SER A 170 -3.85 4.32 -6.75
CA SER A 170 -4.37 5.58 -6.20
C SER A 170 -5.31 5.34 -5.02
N ASP A 171 -6.28 4.44 -5.18
CA ASP A 171 -7.27 4.12 -4.16
C ASP A 171 -6.63 3.42 -2.96
N SER A 172 -5.70 2.50 -3.23
CA SER A 172 -4.92 1.82 -2.19
C SER A 172 -4.10 2.81 -1.38
N ARG A 173 -3.52 3.82 -2.01
CA ARG A 173 -2.69 4.83 -1.35
C ARG A 173 -3.47 5.62 -0.30
N MET A 174 -4.67 6.12 -0.65
CA MET A 174 -5.54 6.82 0.29
C MET A 174 -6.01 5.92 1.44
N MET A 175 -6.40 4.68 1.12
CA MET A 175 -6.81 3.70 2.11
C MET A 175 -5.67 3.34 3.08
N ILE A 176 -4.46 3.15 2.56
CA ILE A 176 -3.26 2.84 3.34
C ILE A 176 -2.91 3.99 4.28
N ASP A 177 -2.93 5.24 3.82
CA ASP A 177 -2.70 6.42 4.65
C ASP A 177 -3.72 6.51 5.79
N LYS A 178 -5.01 6.38 5.47
CA LYS A 178 -6.08 6.34 6.47
C LYS A 178 -5.87 5.22 7.51
N LYS A 179 -5.50 4.02 7.07
CA LYS A 179 -5.23 2.88 7.96
C LYS A 179 -4.00 3.11 8.83
N ARG A 180 -2.92 3.68 8.28
CA ARG A 180 -1.69 4.02 9.00
C ARG A 180 -1.97 5.02 10.12
N LYS A 181 -2.77 6.06 9.85
CA LYS A 181 -3.23 7.04 10.84
C LYS A 181 -4.12 6.39 11.90
N ALA A 182 -5.13 5.64 11.50
CA ALA A 182 -6.05 4.96 12.41
C ALA A 182 -5.37 3.95 13.35
N THR A 183 -4.29 3.30 12.88
CA THR A 183 -3.52 2.32 13.68
C THR A 183 -2.34 2.94 14.45
N GLY A 184 -2.19 4.27 14.44
CA GLY A 184 -1.11 4.99 15.12
C GLY A 184 0.29 4.78 14.53
N LYS A 185 0.40 4.20 13.33
CA LYS A 185 1.67 4.09 12.61
C LYS A 185 2.15 5.45 12.08
N ILE A 186 1.21 6.31 11.74
CA ILE A 186 1.44 7.72 11.47
C ILE A 186 0.67 8.50 12.54
N LYS A 187 1.38 9.39 13.25
CA LYS A 187 0.80 10.31 14.22
C LYS A 187 1.03 11.72 13.72
N GLU A 188 -0.05 12.43 13.41
CA GLU A 188 0.07 13.83 13.05
C GLU A 188 0.60 14.62 14.27
N PRO A 189 1.58 15.52 14.08
CA PRO A 189 2.15 16.25 15.20
C PRO A 189 1.09 17.19 15.80
N ALA A 190 0.93 17.14 17.12
CA ALA A 190 0.10 18.09 17.86
C ALA A 190 0.82 19.45 17.96
N GLU A 191 0.07 20.52 18.28
CA GLU A 191 0.66 21.88 18.44
C GLU A 191 1.76 21.96 19.49
N LYS A 192 1.68 21.11 20.53
CA LYS A 192 2.68 21.01 21.61
C LYS A 192 3.92 20.22 21.25
N ASP A 193 3.86 19.44 20.18
CA ASP A 193 5.00 18.62 19.78
C ASP A 193 6.10 19.49 19.20
N VAL A 194 7.33 19.11 19.50
CA VAL A 194 8.52 19.84 19.06
C VAL A 194 9.42 18.94 18.22
N CYS A 195 10.08 19.56 17.26
CA CYS A 195 11.09 18.89 16.45
C CYS A 195 12.24 18.41 17.34
N THR A 196 12.54 17.12 17.28
CA THR A 196 13.60 16.48 18.08
C THR A 196 14.97 17.13 17.89
N VAL A 197 15.21 17.78 16.73
CA VAL A 197 16.51 18.39 16.38
C VAL A 197 16.58 19.87 16.73
N CYS A 198 15.58 20.66 16.32
CA CYS A 198 15.67 22.12 16.41
C CYS A 198 14.63 22.76 17.35
N GLY A 199 13.70 21.99 17.92
CA GLY A 199 12.67 22.48 18.83
C GLY A 199 11.50 23.22 18.16
N MET A 200 11.49 23.43 16.85
CA MET A 200 10.36 24.06 16.15
C MET A 200 9.13 23.16 16.18
N PRO A 201 7.90 23.72 16.24
CA PRO A 201 6.69 22.91 16.19
C PRO A 201 6.46 22.30 14.78
N PRO A 202 6.50 20.96 14.60
CA PRO A 202 6.30 20.33 13.30
C PRO A 202 4.89 20.57 12.72
N ALA A 203 3.88 20.74 13.58
CA ALA A 203 2.52 21.04 13.18
C ALA A 203 2.39 22.34 12.36
N LYS A 204 3.31 23.30 12.52
CA LYS A 204 3.35 24.53 11.74
C LYS A 204 3.95 24.36 10.36
N HIS A 205 4.50 23.19 10.06
CA HIS A 205 5.16 22.87 8.80
C HIS A 205 4.55 21.63 8.12
N PRO A 206 3.24 21.62 7.84
CA PRO A 206 2.50 20.41 7.39
C PRO A 206 2.97 19.87 6.04
N ARG A 207 3.67 20.66 5.24
CA ARG A 207 4.24 20.24 3.95
C ARG A 207 5.69 19.76 4.01
N HIS A 208 6.30 19.81 5.20
CA HIS A 208 7.71 19.46 5.38
C HIS A 208 7.92 18.48 6.54
N ASN A 209 6.95 18.41 7.48
CA ASN A 209 7.12 17.56 8.65
C ASN A 209 7.30 16.11 8.28
N CYS A 210 8.02 15.41 9.12
CA CYS A 210 8.25 13.98 8.98
C CYS A 210 8.39 13.35 10.37
N GLN A 211 8.40 12.02 10.40
CA GLN A 211 8.44 11.30 11.67
C GLN A 211 9.15 9.96 11.58
N ILE A 212 9.72 9.55 12.70
CA ILE A 212 10.23 8.20 12.93
C ILE A 212 9.33 7.52 13.96
N LEU A 213 8.80 6.37 13.63
CA LEU A 213 8.20 5.43 14.57
C LEU A 213 9.31 4.51 15.08
N ALA A 214 9.57 4.54 16.37
CA ALA A 214 10.58 3.70 17.01
C ALA A 214 10.05 2.30 17.33
N MET A 215 10.95 1.37 17.67
CA MET A 215 10.60 -0.01 18.01
C MET A 215 9.76 -0.15 19.28
N ASP A 216 9.83 0.84 20.19
CA ASP A 216 9.01 0.94 21.40
C ASP A 216 7.67 1.64 21.16
N ASP A 217 7.28 1.85 19.89
CA ASP A 217 6.08 2.56 19.44
C ASP A 217 6.02 4.05 19.80
N SER A 218 7.12 4.62 20.31
CA SER A 218 7.27 6.08 20.43
C SER A 218 7.43 6.72 19.05
N THR A 219 7.01 7.99 18.92
CA THR A 219 7.13 8.74 17.68
C THR A 219 7.99 9.98 17.88
N LEU A 220 9.01 10.13 17.04
CA LEU A 220 9.82 11.33 16.97
C LEU A 220 9.33 12.17 15.79
N HIS A 221 9.01 13.44 16.08
CA HIS A 221 8.58 14.40 15.07
C HIS A 221 9.71 15.34 14.66
N PHE A 222 9.75 15.66 13.37
CA PHE A 222 10.70 16.60 12.79
C PHE A 222 9.94 17.64 11.97
N CYS A 223 10.39 18.89 12.01
CA CYS A 223 9.76 19.97 11.23
C CYS A 223 10.07 19.87 9.73
N SER A 224 11.11 19.12 9.35
CA SER A 224 11.52 18.92 7.96
C SER A 224 12.29 17.62 7.78
N THR A 225 12.40 17.17 6.54
CA THR A 225 13.23 16.01 6.16
C THR A 225 14.70 16.27 6.49
N GLN A 226 15.19 17.51 6.34
CA GLN A 226 16.56 17.87 6.71
C GLN A 226 16.83 17.65 8.19
N CYS A 227 15.88 17.96 9.08
CA CYS A 227 16.03 17.65 10.50
C CYS A 227 16.08 16.15 10.77
N MET A 228 15.30 15.34 10.07
CA MET A 228 15.38 13.89 10.17
C MET A 228 16.72 13.34 9.67
N VAL A 229 17.27 13.89 8.59
CA VAL A 229 18.63 13.58 8.10
C VAL A 229 19.67 13.89 9.16
N ASN A 230 19.62 15.10 9.73
CA ASN A 230 20.57 15.53 10.78
C ASN A 230 20.48 14.64 12.02
N PHE A 231 19.26 14.30 12.46
CA PHE A 231 19.05 13.36 13.57
C PHE A 231 19.69 12.00 13.27
N ASN A 232 19.45 11.48 12.07
CA ASN A 232 19.97 10.16 11.69
C ASN A 232 21.50 10.14 11.59
N THR A 233 22.11 11.24 11.15
CA THR A 233 23.57 11.34 11.03
C THR A 233 24.26 11.28 12.40
N GLU A 234 23.66 11.85 13.45
CA GLU A 234 24.28 11.92 14.77
C GLU A 234 23.22 11.95 15.89
N GLN A 235 22.59 10.78 16.14
CA GLN A 235 21.53 10.65 17.14
C GLN A 235 21.96 11.04 18.56
N SER A 236 23.22 10.79 18.89
CA SER A 236 23.79 11.09 20.22
C SER A 236 23.75 12.56 20.61
N LYS A 237 23.64 13.48 19.62
CA LYS A 237 23.42 14.92 19.91
C LYS A 237 22.04 15.22 20.48
N TYR A 238 21.06 14.40 20.16
CA TYR A 238 19.65 14.70 20.41
C TYR A 238 19.01 13.73 21.41
N MET A 239 19.56 12.52 21.55
CA MET A 239 19.03 11.47 22.41
C MET A 239 20.13 10.83 23.24
N LYS A 240 19.83 10.47 24.51
CA LYS A 240 20.77 9.77 25.39
C LYS A 240 21.04 8.35 24.90
N GLU A 241 20.02 7.67 24.42
CA GLU A 241 20.08 6.31 23.91
C GLU A 241 19.73 6.30 22.41
N PRO A 242 20.43 5.50 21.59
CA PRO A 242 20.12 5.38 20.18
C PRO A 242 18.71 4.84 19.95
N VAL A 243 17.96 5.48 19.06
CA VAL A 243 16.62 5.07 18.69
C VAL A 243 16.68 4.01 17.60
N LYS A 244 16.09 2.85 17.88
CA LYS A 244 15.89 1.81 16.86
C LYS A 244 14.65 2.15 16.04
N THR A 245 14.84 2.44 14.76
CA THR A 245 13.77 2.85 13.87
C THR A 245 12.97 1.63 13.39
N LYS A 246 11.66 1.67 13.61
CA LYS A 246 10.69 0.72 13.05
C LYS A 246 10.23 1.14 11.67
N MET A 247 9.86 2.43 11.52
CA MET A 247 9.44 3.04 10.26
C MET A 247 9.80 4.53 10.24
N ALA A 248 10.04 5.07 9.05
CA ALA A 248 10.23 6.49 8.83
C ALA A 248 9.24 6.99 7.76
N TRP A 249 8.62 8.14 8.01
CA TRP A 249 7.62 8.74 7.16
C TRP A 249 8.01 10.17 6.81
N VAL A 250 7.88 10.54 5.55
CA VAL A 250 8.09 11.88 5.04
C VAL A 250 6.80 12.43 4.43
N THR A 251 6.60 13.74 4.50
CA THR A 251 5.48 14.41 3.84
C THR A 251 5.88 14.78 2.42
N LEU A 252 5.20 14.22 1.42
CA LEU A 252 5.49 14.48 0.03
C LEU A 252 5.22 15.94 -0.34
N TYR A 253 6.14 16.53 -1.10
CA TYR A 253 6.02 17.91 -1.55
C TYR A 253 4.82 18.14 -2.49
N SER A 254 4.50 17.14 -3.32
CA SER A 254 3.47 17.24 -4.35
C SER A 254 2.05 17.37 -3.78
N ASP A 255 1.70 16.59 -2.75
CA ASP A 255 0.33 16.45 -2.26
C ASP A 255 0.17 16.53 -0.74
N GLY A 256 1.27 16.61 0.01
CA GLY A 256 1.24 16.68 1.47
C GLY A 256 0.87 15.36 2.16
N MET A 257 0.82 14.25 1.44
CA MET A 257 0.58 12.93 2.04
C MET A 257 1.85 12.38 2.67
N TYR A 258 1.67 11.61 3.76
CA TYR A 258 2.77 10.84 4.33
C TYR A 258 3.10 9.63 3.46
N GLU A 259 4.38 9.48 3.14
CA GLU A 259 4.89 8.32 2.41
C GLU A 259 6.08 7.69 3.14
N SER A 260 6.34 6.41 2.84
CA SER A 260 7.53 5.73 3.37
C SER A 260 8.80 6.44 2.91
N ALA A 261 9.66 6.78 3.87
CA ALA A 261 10.93 7.44 3.55
C ALA A 261 11.79 6.62 2.58
N VAL A 262 11.79 5.29 2.73
CA VAL A 262 12.59 4.38 1.85
C VAL A 262 12.06 4.30 0.43
N GLY A 263 10.76 4.52 0.22
CA GLY A 263 10.12 4.45 -1.10
C GLY A 263 10.02 5.80 -1.80
N SER A 264 10.69 6.83 -1.28
CA SER A 264 10.66 8.19 -1.80
C SER A 264 11.95 8.57 -2.51
N TYR A 265 11.84 9.42 -3.53
CA TYR A 265 12.94 10.12 -4.18
C TYR A 265 13.12 11.48 -3.54
N TYR A 266 14.35 11.95 -3.39
CA TYR A 266 14.65 13.21 -2.73
C TYR A 266 15.38 14.15 -3.67
N VAL A 267 14.97 15.42 -3.68
CA VAL A 267 15.74 16.48 -4.37
C VAL A 267 16.51 17.25 -3.31
N VAL A 268 17.84 17.30 -3.47
CA VAL A 268 18.75 18.07 -2.61
C VAL A 268 19.45 19.16 -3.41
N GLY A 269 19.77 20.28 -2.74
CA GLY A 269 20.47 21.41 -3.35
C GLY A 269 19.64 22.22 -4.34
N SER A 270 18.29 22.18 -4.23
CA SER A 270 17.40 23.05 -4.98
C SER A 270 17.38 24.48 -4.42
N GLN A 271 16.79 25.41 -5.17
CA GLN A 271 16.56 26.79 -4.71
C GLN A 271 15.42 26.93 -3.71
N ILE A 272 14.63 25.86 -3.52
CA ILE A 272 13.50 25.84 -2.58
C ILE A 272 14.01 25.54 -1.18
N ASN A 273 13.72 26.43 -0.24
CA ASN A 273 14.06 26.29 1.15
C ASN A 273 12.88 25.73 1.94
N GLY A 274 13.19 24.82 2.85
CA GLY A 274 12.27 24.37 3.89
C GLY A 274 12.42 25.18 5.20
N PRO A 275 11.80 24.70 6.29
CA PRO A 275 11.87 25.38 7.58
C PRO A 275 13.28 25.61 8.13
N MET A 276 14.25 24.79 7.70
CA MET A 276 15.64 24.86 8.15
C MET A 276 16.61 25.42 7.08
N GLY A 277 16.11 26.07 6.05
CA GLY A 277 16.91 26.50 4.90
C GLY A 277 16.99 25.44 3.83
N MET A 278 18.18 24.97 3.48
CA MET A 278 18.32 23.89 2.49
C MET A 278 17.55 22.64 2.92
N GLU A 279 16.81 22.05 2.00
CA GLU A 279 15.90 20.96 2.30
C GLU A 279 16.17 19.75 1.40
N ALA A 280 15.91 18.56 1.92
CA ALA A 280 15.77 17.34 1.15
C ALA A 280 14.28 17.13 0.86
N ILE A 281 13.86 17.45 -0.38
CA ILE A 281 12.44 17.52 -0.75
C ILE A 281 11.98 16.17 -1.27
N PRO A 282 11.01 15.49 -0.59
CA PRO A 282 10.58 14.15 -0.96
C PRO A 282 9.48 14.15 -2.03
N PHE A 283 9.61 13.20 -2.96
CA PHE A 283 8.66 12.90 -4.03
C PHE A 283 8.37 11.39 -4.06
N LYS A 284 7.12 11.04 -4.35
CA LYS A 284 6.74 9.64 -4.59
C LYS A 284 7.20 9.16 -5.96
N PHE A 285 7.01 10.00 -6.98
CA PHE A 285 7.28 9.68 -8.38
C PHE A 285 8.55 10.36 -8.86
N LYS A 286 9.40 9.59 -9.53
CA LYS A 286 10.69 10.08 -10.05
C LYS A 286 10.52 11.20 -11.08
N ASN A 287 9.54 11.04 -11.97
CA ASN A 287 9.21 12.06 -12.98
C ASN A 287 8.83 13.41 -12.34
N ASN A 288 8.13 13.41 -11.20
CA ASN A 288 7.81 14.64 -10.47
C ASN A 288 9.06 15.27 -9.86
N ALA A 289 10.00 14.44 -9.36
CA ALA A 289 11.30 14.93 -8.89
C ALA A 289 12.16 15.50 -10.04
N GLU A 290 12.15 14.86 -11.21
CA GLU A 290 12.85 15.32 -12.42
C GLU A 290 12.29 16.67 -12.92
N GLU A 291 10.95 16.79 -12.96
CA GLU A 291 10.29 18.04 -13.30
C GLU A 291 10.62 19.16 -12.29
N PHE A 292 10.64 18.84 -11.00
CA PHE A 292 11.01 19.79 -9.97
C PHE A 292 12.46 20.26 -10.12
N VAL A 293 13.41 19.34 -10.40
CA VAL A 293 14.82 19.67 -10.63
C VAL A 293 15.00 20.57 -11.85
N ARG A 294 14.24 20.30 -12.92
CA ARG A 294 14.28 21.12 -14.14
C ARG A 294 13.91 22.58 -13.86
N VAL A 295 13.00 22.83 -12.93
CA VAL A 295 12.50 24.19 -12.58
C VAL A 295 13.33 24.83 -11.47
N ASN A 296 13.71 24.07 -10.45
CA ASN A 296 14.26 24.60 -9.19
C ASN A 296 15.74 24.23 -8.96
N GLY A 297 16.34 23.48 -9.88
CA GLY A 297 17.69 22.97 -9.71
C GLY A 297 17.79 21.85 -8.67
N GLY A 298 19.02 21.50 -8.32
CA GLY A 298 19.31 20.41 -7.40
C GLY A 298 19.60 19.09 -8.12
N LYS A 299 19.67 18.01 -7.35
CA LYS A 299 19.86 16.64 -7.84
C LYS A 299 18.93 15.67 -7.11
N ILE A 300 18.54 14.61 -7.82
CA ILE A 300 17.76 13.52 -7.23
C ILE A 300 18.72 12.55 -6.56
N VAL A 301 18.37 12.13 -5.33
CA VAL A 301 19.07 11.10 -4.57
C VAL A 301 18.05 10.09 -4.01
N SER A 302 18.51 8.86 -3.78
CA SER A 302 17.72 7.82 -3.11
C SER A 302 17.74 8.02 -1.60
N PHE A 303 16.88 7.27 -0.91
CA PHE A 303 16.89 7.21 0.55
C PHE A 303 18.23 6.77 1.12
N GLN A 304 18.86 5.76 0.53
CA GLN A 304 20.14 5.21 0.97
C GLN A 304 21.28 6.22 0.83
N GLU A 305 21.27 7.02 -0.24
CA GLU A 305 22.23 8.09 -0.42
C GLU A 305 22.03 9.25 0.56
N LEU A 306 20.75 9.55 0.88
CA LEU A 306 20.40 10.63 1.80
C LEU A 306 20.61 10.24 3.27
N MET A 307 20.26 9.01 3.64
CA MET A 307 20.25 8.52 5.02
C MET A 307 20.91 7.13 5.13
N PRO A 308 22.21 7.00 4.83
CA PRO A 308 22.88 5.69 4.77
C PRO A 308 22.95 4.98 6.12
N THR A 309 22.85 5.70 7.23
CA THR A 309 22.92 5.17 8.58
C THR A 309 21.56 4.83 9.20
N LEU A 310 20.46 5.20 8.55
CA LEU A 310 19.12 4.86 9.03
C LEU A 310 18.79 3.40 8.71
N ILE A 311 19.06 2.53 9.66
CA ILE A 311 18.72 1.11 9.56
C ILE A 311 17.34 0.91 10.18
N MET A 312 16.38 0.57 9.36
CA MET A 312 15.07 0.09 9.81
C MET A 312 15.18 -1.41 10.15
N LYS A 313 14.73 -1.79 11.33
CA LYS A 313 14.81 -3.18 11.83
C LYS A 313 13.43 -3.77 12.00
#